data_e6e222de007dfd7e0a5ce6b8c5480d8b
#
_entry.id   e6e222de007dfd7e0a5ce6b8c5480d8b
#
_cell.length_a   1.000
_cell.length_b   1.000
_cell.length_c   1.000
_cell.angle_alpha   90.00
_cell.angle_beta   90.00
_cell.angle_gamma   90.00
#
_symmetry.space_group_name_H-M   'P 1'
#
loop_
_entity.id
_entity.type
_entity.pdbx_description
1 polymer ?
#
loop_
_entity_poly.entity_id
_entity_poly.type
_entity_poly.pdbx_seq_one_letter_code
_entity_poly.pdbx_strand_id
1 'polypeptide(L)'
;MKTNYKVAVALVAGAAIGGAAIQGLHAQAKPIAYVVAEVDVTNSEGYAKEFLPLATKALSDGGSGFKAVAGGKNVTIEGTPPKARYVIVSYENMDKAIAAYNSPAFKEARKIGGKYASSFRIIAVEAPQ
;
A
#
# COMPACT_ATOMS: atom_id res chain seq x y z
N MET A 1 -27.41 41.46 -30.12
CA MET A 1 -26.15 40.81 -30.53
C MET A 1 -25.00 41.03 -29.58
N LYS A 2 -24.79 42.20 -29.05
CA LYS A 2 -23.70 42.48 -28.10
C LYS A 2 -23.83 41.74 -26.76
N THR A 3 -25.05 41.47 -26.30
CA THR A 3 -25.29 40.74 -25.03
C THR A 3 -24.96 39.26 -25.15
N ASN A 4 -25.23 38.64 -26.29
CA ASN A 4 -24.96 37.22 -26.52
C ASN A 4 -23.44 36.92 -26.65
N TYR A 5 -22.68 37.88 -27.16
CA TYR A 5 -21.23 37.77 -27.27
C TYR A 5 -20.53 37.75 -25.89
N LYS A 6 -20.99 38.60 -24.98
CA LYS A 6 -20.42 38.63 -23.61
C LYS A 6 -20.73 37.36 -22.83
N VAL A 7 -21.90 36.78 -23.01
CA VAL A 7 -22.28 35.50 -22.36
C VAL A 7 -21.49 34.35 -22.95
N ALA A 8 -21.26 34.31 -24.25
CA ALA A 8 -20.49 33.27 -24.91
C ALA A 8 -19.01 33.26 -24.43
N VAL A 9 -18.39 34.44 -24.28
CA VAL A 9 -17.02 34.57 -23.79
C VAL A 9 -16.91 34.11 -22.33
N ALA A 10 -17.90 34.42 -21.48
CA ALA A 10 -17.90 33.97 -20.08
C ALA A 10 -18.03 32.47 -19.97
N LEU A 11 -18.82 31.80 -20.82
CA LEU A 11 -18.96 30.35 -20.85
C LEU A 11 -17.67 29.63 -21.26
N VAL A 12 -16.96 30.15 -22.25
CA VAL A 12 -15.68 29.60 -22.71
C VAL A 12 -14.59 29.73 -21.62
N ALA A 13 -14.53 30.87 -20.95
CA ALA A 13 -13.59 31.09 -19.85
C ALA A 13 -13.88 30.17 -18.67
N GLY A 14 -15.15 29.95 -18.33
CA GLY A 14 -15.55 29.05 -17.27
C GLY A 14 -15.20 27.60 -17.55
N ALA A 15 -15.37 27.11 -18.77
CA ALA A 15 -15.03 25.76 -19.19
C ALA A 15 -13.51 25.50 -19.16
N ALA A 16 -12.71 26.47 -19.56
CA ALA A 16 -11.23 26.36 -19.54
C ALA A 16 -10.68 26.28 -18.11
N ILE A 17 -11.20 27.07 -17.18
CA ILE A 17 -10.80 27.04 -15.78
C ILE A 17 -11.23 25.72 -15.11
N GLY A 18 -12.43 25.25 -15.39
CA GLY A 18 -12.93 23.97 -14.87
C GLY A 18 -12.10 22.77 -15.33
N GLY A 19 -11.72 22.74 -16.62
CA GLY A 19 -10.87 21.68 -17.17
C GLY A 19 -9.47 21.65 -16.57
N ALA A 20 -8.84 22.80 -16.38
CA ALA A 20 -7.52 22.90 -15.76
C ALA A 20 -7.54 22.47 -14.29
N ALA A 21 -8.58 22.81 -13.54
CA ALA A 21 -8.72 22.40 -12.14
C ALA A 21 -8.87 20.87 -12.00
N ILE A 22 -9.63 20.23 -12.89
CA ILE A 22 -9.78 18.76 -12.89
C ILE A 22 -8.47 18.05 -13.20
N GLN A 23 -7.72 18.52 -14.19
CA GLN A 23 -6.41 17.98 -14.54
C GLN A 23 -5.38 18.15 -13.40
N GLY A 24 -5.38 19.28 -12.71
CA GLY A 24 -4.52 19.53 -11.56
C GLY A 24 -4.81 18.59 -10.40
N LEU A 25 -6.06 18.23 -10.15
CA LEU A 25 -6.44 17.26 -9.13
C LEU A 25 -5.97 15.85 -9.48
N HIS A 26 -6.07 15.42 -10.72
CA HIS A 26 -5.55 14.13 -11.19
C HIS A 26 -4.02 14.04 -11.09
N ALA A 27 -3.31 15.12 -11.42
CA ALA A 27 -1.85 15.17 -11.36
C ALA A 27 -1.30 15.10 -9.92
N GLN A 28 -2.15 15.36 -8.89
CA GLN A 28 -1.78 15.29 -7.48
C GLN A 28 -2.10 13.94 -6.82
N ALA A 29 -2.75 13.01 -7.53
CA ALA A 29 -3.05 11.69 -7.01
C ALA A 29 -1.76 10.89 -6.81
N LYS A 30 -1.56 10.36 -5.58
CA LYS A 30 -0.41 9.51 -5.25
C LYS A 30 -0.67 8.09 -5.75
N PRO A 31 0.37 7.40 -6.25
CA PRO A 31 0.23 6.01 -6.69
C PRO A 31 -0.01 5.08 -5.50
N ILE A 32 -0.69 3.96 -5.77
CA ILE A 32 -0.84 2.87 -4.82
C ILE A 32 0.54 2.34 -4.45
N ALA A 33 0.74 2.01 -3.18
CA ALA A 33 1.94 1.34 -2.71
C ALA A 33 1.68 -0.13 -2.45
N TYR A 34 2.59 -0.97 -2.89
CA TYR A 34 2.64 -2.39 -2.55
C TYR A 34 3.74 -2.62 -1.52
N VAL A 35 3.47 -3.49 -0.56
CA VAL A 35 4.48 -3.95 0.40
C VAL A 35 4.70 -5.43 0.20
N VAL A 36 5.93 -5.80 -0.08
CA VAL A 36 6.37 -7.19 -0.21
C VAL A 36 7.06 -7.59 1.08
N ALA A 37 6.51 -8.59 1.76
CA ALA A 37 7.10 -9.14 2.97
C ALA A 37 7.57 -10.57 2.72
N GLU A 38 8.83 -10.82 3.02
CA GLU A 38 9.49 -12.11 2.93
C GLU A 38 9.96 -12.51 4.33
N VAL A 39 9.45 -13.63 4.84
CA VAL A 39 9.69 -14.05 6.23
C VAL A 39 10.22 -15.46 6.27
N ASP A 40 11.32 -15.63 6.97
CA ASP A 40 11.89 -16.95 7.25
C ASP A 40 11.29 -17.51 8.54
N VAL A 41 10.15 -18.20 8.40
CA VAL A 41 9.38 -18.74 9.51
C VAL A 41 10.06 -20.01 10.04
N THR A 42 10.41 -20.01 11.33
CA THR A 42 11.04 -21.16 12.01
C THR A 42 10.04 -22.00 12.79
N ASN A 43 8.91 -21.44 13.18
CA ASN A 43 7.82 -22.12 13.85
C ASN A 43 6.48 -21.65 13.27
N SER A 44 5.94 -22.42 12.34
CA SER A 44 4.71 -22.07 11.60
C SER A 44 3.48 -21.98 12.49
N GLU A 45 3.36 -22.84 13.51
CA GLU A 45 2.22 -22.84 14.41
C GLU A 45 2.18 -21.59 15.29
N GLY A 46 3.28 -21.25 15.96
CA GLY A 46 3.38 -20.05 16.78
C GLY A 46 3.24 -18.78 15.95
N TYR A 47 3.82 -18.75 14.76
CA TYR A 47 3.70 -17.64 13.82
C TYR A 47 2.25 -17.39 13.43
N ALA A 48 1.51 -18.43 13.06
CA ALA A 48 0.11 -18.33 12.65
C ALA A 48 -0.84 -17.97 13.81
N LYS A 49 -0.60 -18.52 15.00
CA LYS A 49 -1.48 -18.33 16.16
C LYS A 49 -1.24 -17.01 16.91
N GLU A 50 0.03 -16.62 17.08
CA GLU A 50 0.39 -15.52 17.97
C GLU A 50 0.80 -14.25 17.21
N PHE A 51 1.47 -14.36 16.07
CA PHE A 51 1.93 -13.21 15.32
C PHE A 51 0.93 -12.71 14.27
N LEU A 52 0.44 -13.58 13.38
CA LEU A 52 -0.37 -13.18 12.25
C LEU A 52 -1.64 -12.38 12.62
N PRO A 53 -2.43 -12.76 13.65
CA PRO A 53 -3.61 -11.99 14.01
C PRO A 53 -3.27 -10.58 14.46
N LEU A 54 -2.22 -10.42 15.26
CA LEU A 54 -1.76 -9.12 15.75
C LEU A 54 -1.19 -8.25 14.64
N ALA A 55 -0.36 -8.84 13.78
CA ALA A 55 0.24 -8.15 12.65
C ALA A 55 -0.82 -7.68 11.65
N THR A 56 -1.75 -8.55 11.28
CA THR A 56 -2.83 -8.23 10.34
C THR A 56 -3.69 -7.10 10.86
N LYS A 57 -4.08 -7.15 12.14
CA LYS A 57 -4.85 -6.08 12.78
C LYS A 57 -4.07 -4.77 12.78
N ALA A 58 -2.81 -4.79 13.21
CA ALA A 58 -1.97 -3.60 13.28
C ALA A 58 -1.77 -2.95 11.90
N LEU A 59 -1.54 -3.76 10.87
CA LEU A 59 -1.32 -3.29 9.51
C LEU A 59 -2.59 -2.76 8.85
N SER A 60 -3.74 -3.37 9.11
CA SER A 60 -5.02 -2.88 8.58
C SER A 60 -5.49 -1.61 9.28
N ASP A 61 -5.26 -1.48 10.58
CA ASP A 61 -5.63 -0.30 11.36
C ASP A 61 -4.64 0.86 11.17
N GLY A 62 -3.38 0.55 10.89
CA GLY A 62 -2.27 1.51 10.84
C GLY A 62 -2.16 2.32 9.55
N GLY A 63 -2.83 1.92 8.47
CA GLY A 63 -2.79 2.63 7.20
C GLY A 63 -4.02 2.39 6.35
N SER A 64 -4.54 3.45 5.72
CA SER A 64 -5.72 3.35 4.87
C SER A 64 -5.44 2.60 3.57
N GLY A 65 -6.47 1.91 3.06
CA GLY A 65 -6.38 1.15 1.82
C GLY A 65 -5.68 -0.21 1.95
N PHE A 66 -5.46 -0.70 3.16
CA PHE A 66 -4.88 -2.04 3.37
C PHE A 66 -5.69 -3.11 2.64
N LYS A 67 -4.98 -3.91 1.85
CA LYS A 67 -5.57 -5.03 1.11
C LYS A 67 -4.53 -6.13 0.93
N ALA A 68 -4.90 -7.36 1.24
CA ALA A 68 -4.10 -8.52 0.88
C ALA A 68 -4.20 -8.76 -0.63
N VAL A 69 -3.06 -8.77 -1.31
CA VAL A 69 -2.97 -8.93 -2.77
C VAL A 69 -2.56 -10.35 -3.14
N ALA A 70 -1.53 -10.86 -2.51
CA ALA A 70 -1.01 -12.20 -2.76
C ALA A 70 -0.31 -12.75 -1.51
N GLY A 71 -0.30 -14.06 -1.34
CA GLY A 71 0.32 -14.68 -0.15
C GLY A 71 0.17 -16.19 -0.12
N GLY A 72 -0.31 -16.77 -1.20
CA GLY A 72 -0.45 -18.22 -1.36
C GLY A 72 0.82 -18.89 -1.85
N LYS A 73 0.64 -20.02 -2.54
CA LYS A 73 1.74 -20.78 -3.13
C LYS A 73 2.56 -19.91 -4.09
N ASN A 74 3.86 -19.95 -3.95
CA ASN A 74 4.78 -19.30 -4.88
C ASN A 74 5.65 -20.33 -5.60
N VAL A 75 6.14 -19.96 -6.78
CA VAL A 75 7.05 -20.77 -7.60
C VAL A 75 8.15 -19.84 -8.10
N THR A 76 9.39 -20.23 -7.89
CA THR A 76 10.54 -19.50 -8.44
C THR A 76 10.69 -19.81 -9.93
N ILE A 77 10.59 -18.77 -10.75
CA ILE A 77 10.77 -18.90 -12.21
C ILE A 77 12.25 -18.80 -12.56
N GLU A 78 12.95 -17.87 -11.90
CA GLU A 78 14.37 -17.63 -12.11
C GLU A 78 15.00 -17.04 -10.85
N GLY A 79 16.23 -17.38 -10.57
CA GLY A 79 17.00 -16.83 -9.45
C GLY A 79 16.83 -17.58 -8.14
N THR A 80 17.28 -16.96 -7.05
CA THR A 80 17.21 -17.55 -5.70
C THR A 80 15.77 -17.59 -5.20
N PRO A 81 15.31 -18.75 -4.68
CA PRO A 81 13.97 -18.85 -4.09
C PRO A 81 13.78 -17.84 -2.94
N PRO A 82 12.56 -17.29 -2.76
CA PRO A 82 12.25 -16.48 -1.60
C PRO A 82 12.21 -17.34 -0.32
N LYS A 83 12.20 -16.69 0.82
CA LYS A 83 11.95 -17.34 2.10
C LYS A 83 10.55 -17.98 2.14
N ALA A 84 10.33 -18.85 3.12
CA ALA A 84 9.14 -19.70 3.18
C ALA A 84 7.81 -18.95 3.08
N ARG A 85 7.73 -17.76 3.68
CA ARG A 85 6.54 -16.91 3.59
C ARG A 85 6.82 -15.68 2.73
N TYR A 86 6.04 -15.53 1.68
CA TYR A 86 6.12 -14.41 0.75
C TYR A 86 4.73 -13.83 0.56
N VAL A 87 4.50 -12.60 0.96
CA VAL A 87 3.18 -11.95 0.88
C VAL A 87 3.28 -10.57 0.27
N ILE A 88 2.23 -10.16 -0.41
CA ILE A 88 2.09 -8.82 -0.98
C ILE A 88 0.79 -8.23 -0.45
N VAL A 89 0.89 -7.04 0.12
CA VAL A 89 -0.26 -6.22 0.51
C VAL A 89 -0.18 -4.89 -0.20
N SER A 90 -1.30 -4.18 -0.28
CA SER A 90 -1.32 -2.82 -0.84
C SER A 90 -1.89 -1.82 0.15
N TYR A 91 -1.53 -0.56 -0.07
CA TYR A 91 -2.04 0.61 0.65
C TYR A 91 -2.40 1.71 -0.35
N GLU A 92 -3.20 2.66 0.09
CA GLU A 92 -3.63 3.79 -0.72
C GLU A 92 -2.46 4.56 -1.36
N ASN A 93 -1.35 4.70 -0.63
CA ASN A 93 -0.11 5.32 -1.11
C ASN A 93 1.07 4.93 -0.21
N MET A 94 2.28 5.37 -0.58
CA MET A 94 3.52 5.07 0.15
C MET A 94 3.49 5.58 1.60
N ASP A 95 2.96 6.78 1.85
CA ASP A 95 2.91 7.33 3.21
C ASP A 95 2.07 6.46 4.14
N LYS A 96 0.96 5.91 3.65
CA LYS A 96 0.08 5.02 4.40
C LYS A 96 0.73 3.67 4.68
N ALA A 97 1.46 3.13 3.71
CA ALA A 97 2.24 1.91 3.90
C ALA A 97 3.31 2.08 4.98
N ILE A 98 4.11 3.13 4.89
CA ILE A 98 5.15 3.45 5.87
C ILE A 98 4.55 3.66 7.26
N ALA A 99 3.45 4.41 7.37
CA ALA A 99 2.77 4.65 8.64
C ALA A 99 2.31 3.36 9.31
N ALA A 100 1.75 2.41 8.55
CA ALA A 100 1.28 1.13 9.08
C ALA A 100 2.43 0.30 9.67
N TYR A 101 3.54 0.16 8.95
CA TYR A 101 4.71 -0.61 9.38
C TYR A 101 5.52 0.08 10.48
N ASN A 102 5.40 1.40 10.65
CA ASN A 102 6.00 2.17 11.73
C ASN A 102 5.08 2.36 12.93
N SER A 103 3.85 1.87 12.87
CA SER A 103 2.90 2.00 13.97
C SER A 103 3.39 1.30 15.24
N PRO A 104 3.09 1.81 16.44
CA PRO A 104 3.43 1.15 17.70
C PRO A 104 2.86 -0.26 17.78
N ALA A 105 1.63 -0.48 17.31
CA ALA A 105 0.98 -1.78 17.30
C ALA A 105 1.73 -2.81 16.44
N PHE A 106 2.20 -2.43 15.25
CA PHE A 106 3.00 -3.32 14.42
C PHE A 106 4.37 -3.60 15.04
N LYS A 107 5.03 -2.62 15.63
CA LYS A 107 6.31 -2.82 16.32
C LYS A 107 6.20 -3.81 17.48
N GLU A 108 5.11 -3.76 18.25
CA GLU A 108 4.85 -4.74 19.31
C GLU A 108 4.57 -6.13 18.74
N ALA A 109 3.74 -6.24 17.70
CA ALA A 109 3.49 -7.50 17.00
C ALA A 109 4.80 -8.09 16.46
N ARG A 110 5.67 -7.26 15.90
CA ARG A 110 6.95 -7.65 15.32
C ARG A 110 7.90 -8.29 16.35
N LYS A 111 7.87 -7.84 17.60
CA LYS A 111 8.62 -8.48 18.70
C LYS A 111 8.16 -9.92 18.95
N ILE A 112 6.85 -10.14 18.91
CA ILE A 112 6.26 -11.48 19.03
C ILE A 112 6.66 -12.33 17.81
N GLY A 113 6.59 -11.79 16.62
CA GLY A 113 7.01 -12.46 15.38
C GLY A 113 8.45 -12.90 15.39
N GLY A 114 9.34 -12.18 16.04
CA GLY A 114 10.75 -12.54 16.20
C GLY A 114 11.02 -13.83 16.96
N LYS A 115 10.04 -14.32 17.71
CA LYS A 115 10.12 -15.63 18.39
C LYS A 115 9.91 -16.80 17.43
N TYR A 116 9.24 -16.58 16.30
CA TYR A 116 8.78 -17.61 15.37
C TYR A 116 9.36 -17.48 13.97
N ALA A 117 10.22 -16.48 13.75
CA ALA A 117 10.89 -16.25 12.48
C ALA A 117 12.31 -15.73 12.70
N SER A 118 13.23 -16.20 11.87
CA SER A 118 14.65 -15.82 11.96
C SER A 118 14.96 -14.52 11.20
N SER A 119 14.16 -14.17 10.19
CA SER A 119 14.36 -12.95 9.43
C SER A 119 13.06 -12.42 8.82
N PHE A 120 12.99 -11.11 8.68
CA PHE A 120 11.95 -10.38 7.98
C PHE A 120 12.60 -9.45 6.98
N ARG A 121 12.12 -9.48 5.75
CA ARG A 121 12.49 -8.52 4.71
C ARG A 121 11.22 -7.88 4.20
N ILE A 122 11.06 -6.58 4.43
CA ILE A 122 9.85 -5.84 4.11
C ILE A 122 10.22 -4.66 3.22
N ILE A 123 9.69 -4.62 2.00
CA ILE A 123 9.99 -3.61 0.99
C ILE A 123 8.69 -3.02 0.49
N ALA A 124 8.60 -1.69 0.47
CA ALA A 124 7.49 -0.98 -0.14
C ALA A 124 7.91 -0.48 -1.53
N VAL A 125 7.00 -0.60 -2.50
CA VAL A 125 7.22 -0.17 -3.88
C VAL A 125 5.94 0.46 -4.43
N GLU A 126 6.06 1.58 -5.13
CA GLU A 126 4.91 2.22 -5.77
C GLU A 126 4.51 1.49 -7.05
N ALA A 127 3.21 1.54 -7.37
CA ALA A 127 2.70 1.11 -8.66
C ALA A 127 3.32 1.96 -9.79
N PRO A 128 3.51 1.39 -11.00
CA PRO A 128 3.98 2.16 -12.16
C PRO A 128 3.05 3.34 -12.46
N GLN A 129 3.65 4.45 -12.89
CA GLN A 129 2.93 5.66 -13.33
C GLN A 129 2.65 5.61 -14.82
#